data_0f3be5d49a3edc6c9f8f29b83d495dd3
#
_entry.id   0f3be5d49a3edc6c9f8f29b83d495dd3
#
_cell.length_a   1.000
_cell.length_b   1.000
_cell.length_c   1.000
_cell.angle_alpha   90.00
_cell.angle_beta   90.00
_cell.angle_gamma   90.00
#
_symmetry.space_group_name_H-M   'P 1'
#
loop_
_entity.id
_entity.type
_entity.pdbx_description
1 polymer ?
#
loop_
_entity_poly.entity_id
_entity_poly.type
_entity_poly.pdbx_seq_one_letter_code
_entity_poly.pdbx_strand_id
1 'polypeptide(L)'
;STDGFNLNPLDNCLFIKNVTETVRRFRNHPSIALWCARNEGFAPNELEYMLAATLAKEDGSRHYTGNSRSLNSSGSGPWRYQFDAGWYYRSLAGGFRSEVGTPSLPTAETVREFMAEEDTWPISDVWYYHDWHNHRYGSKTFSELYKEGMDRKLGPSDNLDDFCKKAQLINYESHRAIFEAWNSKMWNDASGVLLWMSHPAWPSMVWQFEWGNSWCLLWHAKSMSSSSYSDES
;
A
#
# COMPACT_ATOMS: atom_id res chain seq x y z
N SER A 1 7.92 -14.15 -4.34
CA SER A 1 7.38 -13.53 -5.55
C SER A 1 8.50 -13.09 -6.46
N THR A 2 8.24 -13.01 -7.75
CA THR A 2 9.08 -12.30 -8.68
C THR A 2 8.64 -10.86 -8.72
N ASP A 3 9.59 -9.94 -8.86
CA ASP A 3 9.26 -8.54 -8.81
C ASP A 3 8.77 -8.01 -10.18
N GLY A 4 8.00 -6.94 -10.20
CA GLY A 4 7.44 -6.32 -11.40
C GLY A 4 8.46 -5.62 -12.30
N PHE A 5 9.68 -5.41 -11.83
CA PHE A 5 10.75 -4.69 -12.54
C PHE A 5 11.65 -5.58 -13.41
N ASN A 6 11.09 -6.61 -14.04
CA ASN A 6 11.80 -7.56 -14.92
C ASN A 6 12.88 -8.42 -14.22
N LEU A 7 12.90 -8.46 -12.90
CA LEU A 7 13.76 -9.37 -12.16
C LEU A 7 13.13 -10.76 -12.16
N ASN A 8 13.75 -11.67 -12.86
CA ASN A 8 13.35 -13.07 -12.92
C ASN A 8 14.35 -13.91 -12.13
N PRO A 9 13.94 -15.08 -11.60
CA PRO A 9 14.89 -15.99 -10.98
C PRO A 9 15.95 -16.43 -12.01
N LEU A 10 17.20 -16.55 -11.57
CA LEU A 10 18.29 -17.04 -12.41
C LEU A 10 18.17 -18.54 -12.69
N ASP A 11 17.51 -19.28 -11.79
CA ASP A 11 17.24 -20.71 -11.89
C ASP A 11 15.77 -20.99 -11.60
N ASN A 12 14.99 -21.23 -12.66
CA ASN A 12 13.57 -21.53 -12.55
C ASN A 12 13.31 -22.81 -11.75
N CYS A 13 14.17 -23.84 -11.87
CA CYS A 13 13.97 -25.11 -11.18
C CYS A 13 14.15 -24.94 -9.66
N LEU A 14 15.17 -24.23 -9.24
CA LEU A 14 15.39 -23.90 -7.83
C LEU A 14 14.25 -23.04 -7.27
N PHE A 15 13.79 -22.04 -8.05
CA PHE A 15 12.68 -21.19 -7.66
C PHE A 15 11.40 -22.01 -7.45
N ILE A 16 11.04 -22.90 -8.38
CA ILE A 16 9.87 -23.77 -8.29
C ILE A 16 9.97 -24.75 -7.11
N LYS A 17 11.17 -25.26 -6.82
CA LYS A 17 11.38 -26.06 -5.63
C LYS A 17 11.05 -25.27 -4.35
N ASN A 18 11.52 -24.03 -4.24
CA ASN A 18 11.21 -23.15 -3.11
C ASN A 18 9.71 -22.85 -3.01
N VAL A 19 9.05 -22.59 -4.15
CA VAL A 19 7.60 -22.39 -4.20
C VAL A 19 6.87 -23.63 -3.71
N THR A 20 7.27 -24.82 -4.17
CA THR A 20 6.67 -26.09 -3.76
C THR A 20 6.74 -26.26 -2.24
N GLU A 21 7.92 -26.07 -1.64
CA GLU A 21 8.10 -26.18 -0.19
C GLU A 21 7.31 -25.11 0.58
N THR A 22 7.24 -23.89 0.07
CA THR A 22 6.42 -22.80 0.64
C THR A 22 4.95 -23.18 0.66
N VAL A 23 4.42 -23.63 -0.47
CA VAL A 23 3.01 -24.04 -0.59
C VAL A 23 2.71 -25.21 0.35
N ARG A 24 3.53 -26.25 0.37
CA ARG A 24 3.37 -27.40 1.27
C ARG A 24 3.35 -27.01 2.74
N ARG A 25 4.22 -26.08 3.12
CA ARG A 25 4.32 -25.57 4.49
C ARG A 25 3.06 -24.82 4.91
N PHE A 26 2.48 -24.00 4.03
CA PHE A 26 1.44 -23.05 4.41
C PHE A 26 0.02 -23.41 3.94
N ARG A 27 -0.16 -24.31 2.97
CA ARG A 27 -1.47 -24.64 2.38
C ARG A 27 -2.56 -25.09 3.39
N ASN A 28 -2.14 -25.55 4.57
CA ASN A 28 -3.10 -25.97 5.61
C ASN A 28 -3.59 -24.81 6.50
N HIS A 29 -3.10 -23.58 6.27
CA HIS A 29 -3.59 -22.42 7.01
C HIS A 29 -4.87 -21.87 6.38
N PRO A 30 -6.00 -21.85 7.11
CA PRO A 30 -7.29 -21.40 6.56
C PRO A 30 -7.31 -19.90 6.21
N SER A 31 -6.42 -19.10 6.79
CA SER A 31 -6.28 -17.67 6.50
C SER A 31 -5.68 -17.34 5.13
N ILE A 32 -5.10 -18.32 4.42
CA ILE A 32 -4.60 -18.13 3.07
C ILE A 32 -5.78 -18.17 2.10
N ALA A 33 -6.09 -17.03 1.48
CA ALA A 33 -7.22 -16.91 0.55
C ALA A 33 -6.83 -17.28 -0.90
N LEU A 34 -5.63 -16.91 -1.32
CA LEU A 34 -5.14 -17.12 -2.69
C LEU A 34 -3.60 -17.14 -2.76
N TRP A 35 -3.09 -17.58 -3.89
CA TRP A 35 -1.67 -17.55 -4.23
C TRP A 35 -1.43 -16.52 -5.34
N CYS A 36 -0.58 -15.53 -5.08
CA CYS A 36 -0.18 -14.51 -6.04
C CYS A 36 1.30 -14.67 -6.39
N ALA A 37 1.61 -14.83 -7.68
CA ALA A 37 2.96 -15.14 -8.11
C ALA A 37 3.88 -13.92 -8.15
N ARG A 38 3.39 -12.79 -8.68
CA ARG A 38 4.23 -11.65 -9.02
C ARG A 38 3.58 -10.32 -8.67
N ASN A 39 4.43 -9.35 -8.39
CA ASN A 39 3.99 -7.96 -8.29
C ASN A 39 3.76 -7.38 -9.69
N GLU A 40 2.56 -6.88 -9.92
CA GLU A 40 2.10 -6.06 -11.06
C GLU A 40 2.32 -6.59 -12.50
N GLY A 41 3.32 -7.40 -12.76
CA GLY A 41 3.62 -7.96 -14.08
C GLY A 41 3.47 -9.48 -14.13
N PHE A 42 3.55 -10.06 -15.30
CA PHE A 42 3.58 -11.51 -15.47
C PHE A 42 5.02 -12.05 -15.49
N ALA A 43 5.20 -13.25 -14.98
CA ALA A 43 6.44 -14.00 -15.15
C ALA A 43 6.61 -14.36 -16.66
N PRO A 44 7.83 -14.69 -17.13
CA PRO A 44 8.00 -15.31 -18.45
C PRO A 44 7.10 -16.53 -18.60
N ASN A 45 6.57 -16.76 -19.78
CA ASN A 45 5.56 -17.80 -20.03
C ASN A 45 5.93 -19.18 -19.47
N GLU A 46 7.19 -19.58 -19.61
CA GLU A 46 7.67 -20.86 -19.06
C GLU A 46 7.54 -20.92 -17.55
N LEU A 47 8.01 -19.88 -16.85
CA LEU A 47 7.93 -19.81 -15.38
C LEU A 47 6.49 -19.70 -14.89
N GLU A 48 5.65 -18.93 -15.60
CA GLU A 48 4.22 -18.80 -15.28
C GLU A 48 3.51 -20.15 -15.40
N TYR A 49 3.79 -20.91 -16.45
CA TYR A 49 3.26 -22.26 -16.60
C TYR A 49 3.72 -23.20 -15.48
N MET A 50 5.00 -23.16 -15.11
CA MET A 50 5.56 -23.97 -14.01
C MET A 50 4.90 -23.62 -12.67
N LEU A 51 4.67 -22.33 -12.41
CA LEU A 51 4.00 -21.85 -11.21
C LEU A 51 2.55 -22.32 -11.15
N ALA A 52 1.77 -22.11 -12.21
CA ALA A 52 0.39 -22.53 -12.27
C ALA A 52 0.24 -24.05 -12.09
N ALA A 53 1.07 -24.84 -12.78
CA ALA A 53 1.08 -26.29 -12.65
C ALA A 53 1.48 -26.75 -11.23
N THR A 54 2.46 -26.10 -10.61
CA THR A 54 2.88 -26.40 -9.24
C THR A 54 1.76 -26.11 -8.24
N LEU A 55 1.13 -24.95 -8.35
CA LEU A 55 0.03 -24.57 -7.46
C LEU A 55 -1.17 -25.52 -7.61
N ALA A 56 -1.55 -25.83 -8.85
CA ALA A 56 -2.64 -26.78 -9.11
C ALA A 56 -2.37 -28.17 -8.51
N LYS A 57 -1.11 -28.61 -8.52
CA LYS A 57 -0.69 -29.91 -7.96
C LYS A 57 -0.62 -29.89 -6.44
N GLU A 58 -0.03 -28.85 -5.86
CA GLU A 58 0.29 -28.82 -4.42
C GLU A 58 -0.84 -28.23 -3.56
N ASP A 59 -1.65 -27.32 -4.13
CA ASP A 59 -2.83 -26.74 -3.48
C ASP A 59 -3.87 -26.31 -4.51
N GLY A 60 -4.58 -27.28 -5.09
CA GLY A 60 -5.66 -27.04 -6.06
C GLY A 60 -6.94 -26.47 -5.48
N SER A 61 -6.99 -26.19 -4.18
CA SER A 61 -8.19 -25.69 -3.50
C SER A 61 -8.33 -24.17 -3.54
N ARG A 62 -7.22 -23.44 -3.75
CA ARG A 62 -7.18 -21.97 -3.73
C ARG A 62 -6.96 -21.38 -5.10
N HIS A 63 -7.48 -20.17 -5.28
CA HIS A 63 -7.25 -19.41 -6.50
C HIS A 63 -5.77 -19.07 -6.67
N TYR A 64 -5.26 -19.25 -7.89
CA TYR A 64 -3.95 -18.77 -8.31
C TYR A 64 -4.13 -17.56 -9.23
N THR A 65 -3.33 -16.53 -9.02
CA THR A 65 -3.21 -15.39 -9.94
C THR A 65 -1.75 -15.15 -10.30
N GLY A 66 -1.47 -14.92 -11.58
CA GLY A 66 -0.12 -14.67 -12.08
C GLY A 66 0.47 -13.34 -11.59
N ASN A 67 -0.36 -12.37 -11.24
CA ASN A 67 0.11 -11.09 -10.70
C ASN A 67 -0.94 -10.37 -9.87
N SER A 68 -0.49 -9.38 -9.09
CA SER A 68 -1.33 -8.60 -8.19
C SER A 68 -2.31 -7.66 -8.88
N ARG A 69 -2.08 -7.24 -10.13
CA ARG A 69 -3.00 -6.39 -10.89
C ARG A 69 -4.21 -7.15 -11.44
N SER A 70 -4.09 -8.45 -11.61
CA SER A 70 -5.14 -9.29 -12.21
C SER A 70 -6.10 -9.88 -11.18
N LEU A 71 -6.01 -9.52 -9.90
CA LEU A 71 -6.88 -10.01 -8.84
C LEU A 71 -8.35 -9.67 -9.05
N ASN A 72 -8.60 -8.57 -9.71
CA ASN A 72 -9.86 -8.28 -10.39
C ASN A 72 -9.63 -7.24 -11.49
N SER A 73 -10.62 -6.90 -12.24
CA SER A 73 -10.52 -5.96 -13.37
C SER A 73 -10.12 -4.53 -13.02
N SER A 74 -9.87 -4.22 -11.75
CA SER A 74 -9.65 -2.86 -11.28
C SER A 74 -8.18 -2.41 -11.21
N GLY A 75 -7.24 -3.34 -11.35
CA GLY A 75 -5.80 -3.03 -11.20
C GLY A 75 -5.39 -2.69 -9.77
N SER A 76 -4.19 -2.18 -9.58
CA SER A 76 -3.67 -1.65 -8.33
C SER A 76 -3.70 -0.11 -8.30
N GLY A 77 -3.52 0.49 -7.12
CA GLY A 77 -3.64 1.94 -6.90
C GLY A 77 -5.06 2.39 -6.53
N PRO A 78 -5.26 3.69 -6.33
CA PRO A 78 -4.28 4.78 -6.49
C PRO A 78 -3.26 4.85 -5.35
N TRP A 79 -2.12 5.53 -5.62
CA TRP A 79 -1.05 5.77 -4.62
C TRP A 79 -0.72 7.25 -4.43
N ARG A 80 -1.43 8.15 -5.09
CA ARG A 80 -1.25 9.60 -4.96
C ARG A 80 -2.27 10.20 -4.02
N TYR A 81 -1.93 11.31 -3.40
CA TYR A 81 -2.87 12.11 -2.63
C TYR A 81 -4.05 12.57 -3.51
N GLN A 82 -5.26 12.44 -2.99
CA GLN A 82 -6.47 12.92 -3.65
C GLN A 82 -6.89 14.24 -3.01
N PHE A 83 -6.83 15.33 -3.76
CA PHE A 83 -7.27 16.66 -3.31
C PHE A 83 -8.73 16.70 -2.85
N ASP A 84 -9.56 15.88 -3.48
CA ASP A 84 -10.94 15.62 -3.09
C ASP A 84 -11.09 14.17 -2.67
N ALA A 85 -11.21 13.95 -1.37
CA ALA A 85 -11.41 12.62 -0.79
C ALA A 85 -12.70 11.94 -1.30
N GLY A 86 -13.68 12.71 -1.77
CA GLY A 86 -14.88 12.18 -2.40
C GLY A 86 -14.64 11.34 -3.66
N TRP A 87 -13.46 11.47 -4.29
CA TRP A 87 -13.06 10.60 -5.41
C TRP A 87 -12.99 9.13 -5.03
N TYR A 88 -12.57 8.79 -3.80
CA TYR A 88 -12.55 7.41 -3.34
C TYR A 88 -13.95 6.81 -3.41
N TYR A 89 -14.99 7.53 -2.98
CA TYR A 89 -16.38 7.06 -2.99
C TYR A 89 -16.98 7.00 -4.40
N ARG A 90 -16.73 8.02 -5.23
CA ARG A 90 -17.36 8.13 -6.54
C ARG A 90 -16.73 7.23 -7.61
N SER A 91 -15.42 7.07 -7.58
CA SER A 91 -14.70 6.53 -8.76
C SER A 91 -13.61 5.52 -8.44
N LEU A 92 -13.05 5.51 -7.24
CA LEU A 92 -11.85 4.72 -6.96
C LEU A 92 -12.16 3.43 -6.21
N ALA A 93 -13.09 3.45 -5.25
CA ALA A 93 -13.48 2.25 -4.54
C ALA A 93 -14.24 1.29 -5.46
N GLY A 94 -13.76 0.05 -5.51
CA GLY A 94 -14.35 -1.03 -6.29
C GLY A 94 -13.44 -2.25 -6.35
N GLY A 95 -14.05 -3.40 -6.45
CA GLY A 95 -13.40 -4.70 -6.54
C GLY A 95 -12.54 -5.06 -5.33
N PHE A 96 -11.64 -6.02 -5.52
CA PHE A 96 -10.55 -6.31 -4.60
C PHE A 96 -9.29 -5.59 -5.07
N ARG A 97 -8.78 -4.68 -4.26
CA ARG A 97 -7.55 -3.95 -4.58
C ARG A 97 -6.38 -4.49 -3.76
N SER A 98 -5.38 -4.99 -4.46
CA SER A 98 -4.16 -5.52 -3.82
C SER A 98 -3.24 -4.43 -3.29
N GLU A 99 -3.40 -3.20 -3.78
CA GLU A 99 -2.60 -2.05 -3.37
C GLU A 99 -3.42 -0.77 -3.50
N VAL A 100 -3.61 -0.07 -2.41
CA VAL A 100 -4.17 1.29 -2.38
C VAL A 100 -3.46 2.06 -1.29
N GLY A 101 -3.04 3.28 -1.59
CA GLY A 101 -2.35 4.10 -0.59
C GLY A 101 -2.33 5.58 -0.94
N THR A 102 -1.66 6.32 -0.13
CA THR A 102 -1.34 7.74 -0.32
C THR A 102 -0.03 8.03 0.38
N PRO A 103 0.76 9.01 -0.06
CA PRO A 103 1.89 9.46 0.74
C PRO A 103 1.46 9.70 2.18
N SER A 104 2.22 9.20 3.12
CA SER A 104 1.96 9.32 4.55
C SER A 104 3.28 9.61 5.25
N LEU A 105 3.31 10.67 6.02
CA LEU A 105 4.52 11.14 6.66
C LEU A 105 4.57 10.71 8.12
N PRO A 106 5.77 10.45 8.66
CA PRO A 106 5.96 10.14 10.07
C PRO A 106 5.70 11.37 10.97
N THR A 107 5.70 11.18 12.27
CA THR A 107 5.68 12.28 13.25
C THR A 107 7.02 12.99 13.28
N ALA A 108 7.05 14.21 13.83
CA ALA A 108 8.30 14.98 13.95
C ALA A 108 9.32 14.26 14.85
N GLU A 109 8.87 13.59 15.90
CA GLU A 109 9.70 12.77 16.77
C GLU A 109 10.40 11.66 15.98
N THR A 110 9.64 10.95 15.15
CA THR A 110 10.19 9.89 14.30
C THR A 110 11.19 10.43 13.27
N VAL A 111 10.94 11.60 12.67
CA VAL A 111 11.89 12.22 11.74
C VAL A 111 13.22 12.50 12.45
N ARG A 112 13.20 13.01 13.68
CA ARG A 112 14.40 13.29 14.48
C ARG A 112 15.16 12.02 14.93
N GLU A 113 14.54 10.85 14.84
CA GLU A 113 15.23 9.58 15.13
C GLU A 113 16.20 9.15 14.01
N PHE A 114 15.97 9.58 12.78
CA PHE A 114 16.78 9.15 11.63
C PHE A 114 17.41 10.28 10.81
N MET A 115 17.13 11.54 11.13
CA MET A 115 17.75 12.71 10.50
C MET A 115 18.52 13.54 11.55
N ALA A 116 19.64 14.14 11.15
CA ALA A 116 20.31 15.15 11.95
C ALA A 116 19.40 16.38 12.10
N GLU A 117 19.46 17.08 13.25
CA GLU A 117 18.55 18.19 13.54
C GLU A 117 18.57 19.28 12.47
N GLU A 118 19.75 19.61 11.94
CA GLU A 118 19.95 20.59 10.86
C GLU A 118 19.30 20.19 9.53
N ASP A 119 19.07 18.90 9.30
CA ASP A 119 18.48 18.35 8.07
C ASP A 119 16.97 18.16 8.16
N THR A 120 16.39 18.27 9.36
CA THR A 120 14.97 18.01 9.57
C THR A 120 14.07 19.07 8.95
N TRP A 121 14.55 20.33 8.84
CA TRP A 121 13.82 21.45 8.26
C TRP A 121 14.74 22.56 7.77
N PRO A 122 14.47 23.23 6.63
CA PRO A 122 13.38 22.95 5.67
C PRO A 122 13.62 21.69 4.84
N ILE A 123 12.63 21.33 3.99
CA ILE A 123 12.77 20.21 3.04
C ILE A 123 14.05 20.39 2.21
N SER A 124 14.94 19.42 2.28
CA SER A 124 16.30 19.42 1.72
C SER A 124 16.58 18.18 0.89
N ASP A 125 17.80 18.07 0.36
CA ASP A 125 18.26 16.87 -0.36
C ASP A 125 18.26 15.62 0.54
N VAL A 126 18.39 15.77 1.87
CA VAL A 126 18.30 14.66 2.82
C VAL A 126 16.87 14.09 2.83
N TRP A 127 15.86 14.94 2.73
CA TRP A 127 14.47 14.48 2.56
C TRP A 127 14.28 13.68 1.27
N TYR A 128 14.93 14.11 0.17
CA TYR A 128 14.90 13.39 -1.10
C TYR A 128 15.60 12.04 -1.00
N TYR A 129 16.71 11.96 -0.25
CA TYR A 129 17.35 10.69 0.06
C TYR A 129 16.41 9.74 0.81
N HIS A 130 15.55 10.26 1.67
CA HIS A 130 14.50 9.53 2.39
C HIS A 130 13.16 9.46 1.64
N ASP A 131 13.19 9.28 0.32
CA ASP A 131 12.03 9.05 -0.57
C ASP A 131 11.09 10.25 -0.79
N TRP A 132 11.45 11.47 -0.37
CA TRP A 132 10.60 12.64 -0.61
C TRP A 132 10.33 12.91 -2.11
N HIS A 133 11.09 12.32 -3.02
CA HIS A 133 10.97 12.50 -4.47
C HIS A 133 10.14 11.44 -5.19
N ASN A 134 9.61 10.47 -4.49
CA ASN A 134 9.00 9.28 -5.07
C ASN A 134 8.20 9.52 -6.39
N HIS A 135 7.46 8.58 -6.85
CA HIS A 135 6.80 8.54 -8.17
C HIS A 135 6.23 9.89 -8.65
N ARG A 136 6.20 10.08 -9.97
CA ARG A 136 5.68 11.29 -10.62
C ARG A 136 4.26 11.10 -11.17
N TYR A 137 3.50 12.19 -11.12
CA TYR A 137 2.25 12.33 -11.86
C TYR A 137 2.31 13.64 -12.67
N GLY A 138 2.48 13.52 -13.98
CA GLY A 138 2.80 14.66 -14.83
C GLY A 138 4.17 15.27 -14.48
N SER A 139 4.21 16.57 -14.24
CA SER A 139 5.45 17.30 -13.89
C SER A 139 5.81 17.23 -12.41
N LYS A 140 4.89 16.80 -11.52
CA LYS A 140 5.06 16.81 -10.06
C LYS A 140 5.26 15.41 -9.51
N THR A 141 6.01 15.31 -8.42
CA THR A 141 6.11 14.08 -7.62
C THR A 141 4.88 13.89 -6.74
N PHE A 142 4.67 12.69 -6.21
CA PHE A 142 3.58 12.44 -5.27
C PHE A 142 3.73 13.25 -3.98
N SER A 143 4.97 13.45 -3.51
CA SER A 143 5.26 14.25 -2.33
C SER A 143 4.95 15.74 -2.56
N GLU A 144 5.28 16.28 -3.74
CA GLU A 144 4.92 17.66 -4.09
C GLU A 144 3.40 17.86 -4.16
N LEU A 145 2.67 16.91 -4.75
CA LEU A 145 1.21 16.94 -4.79
C LEU A 145 0.59 16.84 -3.38
N TYR A 146 1.16 15.99 -2.53
CA TYR A 146 0.73 15.85 -1.15
C TYR A 146 0.92 17.15 -0.37
N LYS A 147 2.13 17.74 -0.45
CA LYS A 147 2.43 19.03 0.18
C LYS A 147 1.51 20.15 -0.33
N GLU A 148 1.32 20.25 -1.64
CA GLU A 148 0.41 21.25 -2.24
C GLU A 148 -1.02 21.10 -1.71
N GLY A 149 -1.53 19.88 -1.60
CA GLY A 149 -2.85 19.61 -1.04
C GLY A 149 -2.96 19.96 0.43
N MET A 150 -1.95 19.66 1.20
CA MET A 150 -1.86 20.03 2.61
C MET A 150 -1.81 21.55 2.80
N ASP A 151 -0.94 22.23 2.06
CA ASP A 151 -0.77 23.68 2.14
C ASP A 151 -2.06 24.44 1.74
N ARG A 152 -2.79 23.95 0.72
CA ARG A 152 -4.08 24.52 0.33
C ARG A 152 -5.14 24.37 1.43
N LYS A 153 -5.12 23.28 2.16
CA LYS A 153 -6.15 22.96 3.16
C LYS A 153 -5.86 23.56 4.53
N LEU A 154 -4.58 23.53 4.95
CA LEU A 154 -4.16 23.84 6.31
C LEU A 154 -3.18 25.01 6.39
N GLY A 155 -2.81 25.60 5.26
CA GLY A 155 -1.79 26.64 5.15
C GLY A 155 -0.35 26.07 5.14
N PRO A 156 0.62 26.87 4.67
CA PRO A 156 2.03 26.49 4.66
C PRO A 156 2.55 26.28 6.09
N SER A 157 3.65 25.53 6.21
CA SER A 157 4.29 25.22 7.48
C SER A 157 5.63 25.94 7.60
N ASP A 158 5.94 26.40 8.81
CA ASP A 158 7.17 27.18 9.11
C ASP A 158 8.26 26.32 9.78
N ASN A 159 7.91 25.14 10.25
CA ASN A 159 8.84 24.21 10.93
C ASN A 159 8.36 22.76 10.80
N LEU A 160 9.27 21.82 11.20
CA LEU A 160 9.00 20.39 11.13
C LEU A 160 7.77 19.98 11.93
N ASP A 161 7.61 20.46 13.17
CA ASP A 161 6.52 20.04 14.06
C ASP A 161 5.16 20.42 13.49
N ASP A 162 5.01 21.65 12.99
CA ASP A 162 3.78 22.09 12.34
C ASP A 162 3.52 21.29 11.05
N PHE A 163 4.56 21.07 10.24
CA PHE A 163 4.47 20.28 9.02
C PHE A 163 4.00 18.85 9.30
N CYS A 164 4.66 18.15 10.20
CA CYS A 164 4.30 16.77 10.54
C CYS A 164 2.91 16.68 11.21
N LYS A 165 2.54 17.65 12.04
CA LYS A 165 1.20 17.70 12.65
C LYS A 165 0.10 17.85 11.60
N LYS A 166 0.28 18.72 10.61
CA LYS A 166 -0.63 18.86 9.48
C LYS A 166 -0.65 17.59 8.63
N ALA A 167 0.52 17.02 8.36
CA ALA A 167 0.64 15.77 7.62
C ALA A 167 -0.11 14.62 8.30
N GLN A 168 -0.03 14.47 9.62
CA GLN A 168 -0.78 13.46 10.36
C GLN A 168 -2.30 13.61 10.19
N LEU A 169 -2.82 14.84 10.15
CA LEU A 169 -4.23 15.08 9.87
C LEU A 169 -4.61 14.66 8.44
N ILE A 170 -3.79 15.02 7.45
CA ILE A 170 -3.99 14.62 6.05
C ILE A 170 -3.92 13.09 5.89
N ASN A 171 -2.97 12.44 6.56
CA ASN A 171 -2.85 10.98 6.58
C ASN A 171 -4.14 10.35 7.12
N TYR A 172 -4.63 10.83 8.26
CA TYR A 172 -5.86 10.36 8.88
C TYR A 172 -7.07 10.47 7.94
N GLU A 173 -7.32 11.66 7.40
CA GLU A 173 -8.47 11.91 6.52
C GLU A 173 -8.41 11.07 5.24
N SER A 174 -7.23 10.91 4.64
CA SER A 174 -7.04 10.13 3.42
C SER A 174 -7.32 8.65 3.65
N HIS A 175 -6.77 8.06 4.70
CA HIS A 175 -6.98 6.64 5.01
C HIS A 175 -8.41 6.36 5.46
N ARG A 176 -8.99 7.27 6.24
CA ARG A 176 -10.41 7.24 6.57
C ARG A 176 -11.27 7.16 5.29
N ALA A 177 -11.03 8.06 4.34
CA ALA A 177 -11.78 8.09 3.09
C ALA A 177 -11.59 6.80 2.26
N ILE A 178 -10.37 6.24 2.22
CA ILE A 178 -10.10 4.96 1.55
C ILE A 178 -10.97 3.85 2.17
N PHE A 179 -10.86 3.62 3.46
CA PHE A 179 -11.56 2.49 4.09
C PHE A 179 -13.08 2.67 4.12
N GLU A 180 -13.58 3.87 4.41
CA GLU A 180 -15.01 4.16 4.38
C GLU A 180 -15.59 3.97 2.97
N ALA A 181 -14.87 4.39 1.93
CA ALA A 181 -15.33 4.24 0.55
C ALA A 181 -15.46 2.77 0.14
N TRP A 182 -14.46 1.91 0.49
CA TRP A 182 -14.58 0.47 0.23
C TRP A 182 -15.67 -0.16 1.06
N ASN A 183 -15.77 0.15 2.34
CA ASN A 183 -16.84 -0.37 3.21
C ASN A 183 -18.23 -0.02 2.70
N SER A 184 -18.42 1.22 2.20
CA SER A 184 -19.72 1.65 1.67
C SER A 184 -20.19 0.88 0.44
N LYS A 185 -19.28 0.17 -0.23
CA LYS A 185 -19.56 -0.63 -1.43
C LYS A 185 -19.42 -2.15 -1.23
N MET A 186 -19.08 -2.60 -0.02
CA MET A 186 -19.07 -4.01 0.34
C MET A 186 -20.52 -4.51 0.33
N TRP A 187 -20.75 -5.57 -0.21
CA TRP A 187 -20.28 -6.66 -1.01
C TRP A 187 -20.86 -6.59 -2.44
N ASN A 188 -21.24 -5.37 -2.86
CA ASN A 188 -21.79 -5.13 -4.20
C ASN A 188 -20.66 -4.88 -5.19
N ASP A 189 -20.08 -3.67 -5.13
CA ASP A 189 -19.02 -3.24 -6.06
C ASP A 189 -17.61 -3.46 -5.50
N ALA A 190 -17.46 -3.72 -4.21
CA ALA A 190 -16.18 -3.93 -3.54
C ALA A 190 -16.18 -5.21 -2.73
N SER A 191 -15.02 -5.88 -2.65
CA SER A 191 -14.79 -7.10 -1.87
C SER A 191 -13.57 -7.05 -0.95
N GLY A 192 -12.77 -6.00 -1.05
CA GLY A 192 -11.62 -5.81 -0.17
C GLY A 192 -10.63 -4.77 -0.67
N VAL A 193 -9.77 -4.33 0.25
CA VAL A 193 -8.68 -3.41 -0.03
C VAL A 193 -7.49 -3.75 0.86
N LEU A 194 -6.30 -3.82 0.26
CA LEU A 194 -5.03 -3.94 0.98
C LEU A 194 -4.28 -2.62 0.89
N LEU A 195 -3.83 -2.14 2.05
CA LEU A 195 -3.10 -0.89 2.13
C LEU A 195 -1.65 -1.07 1.68
N TRP A 196 -1.22 -0.26 0.72
CA TRP A 196 0.16 -0.14 0.31
C TRP A 196 0.69 1.23 0.72
N MET A 197 1.68 1.29 1.59
CA MET A 197 2.16 0.22 2.44
C MET A 197 2.20 0.68 3.89
N SER A 198 2.09 -0.27 4.81
CA SER A 198 2.05 0.03 6.24
C SER A 198 3.43 -0.02 6.91
N HIS A 199 4.37 -0.79 6.36
CA HIS A 199 5.69 -1.00 6.96
C HIS A 199 6.81 -0.69 5.97
N PRO A 200 7.61 0.35 6.19
CA PRO A 200 8.73 0.69 5.33
C PRO A 200 9.89 -0.30 5.53
N ALA A 201 10.66 -0.52 4.47
CA ALA A 201 11.87 -1.33 4.54
C ALA A 201 13.07 -0.58 5.17
N TRP A 202 12.99 0.73 5.27
CA TRP A 202 14.01 1.63 5.81
C TRP A 202 13.37 2.96 6.22
N PRO A 203 14.07 3.87 6.94
CA PRO A 203 13.51 5.16 7.34
C PRO A 203 13.19 6.04 6.12
N SER A 204 11.94 6.08 5.73
CA SER A 204 11.41 6.83 4.60
C SER A 204 10.52 7.97 5.06
N MET A 205 10.53 9.11 4.37
CA MET A 205 9.64 10.26 4.65
C MET A 205 8.23 10.06 4.13
N VAL A 206 7.98 9.03 3.33
CA VAL A 206 6.65 8.71 2.77
C VAL A 206 6.34 7.24 2.93
N TRP A 207 5.06 6.87 2.94
CA TRP A 207 4.57 5.50 3.13
C TRP A 207 4.80 4.92 4.53
N GLN A 208 4.79 5.75 5.58
CA GLN A 208 5.11 5.32 6.94
C GLN A 208 3.88 5.28 7.82
N PHE A 209 3.60 4.11 8.41
CA PHE A 209 2.54 3.93 9.40
C PHE A 209 3.04 3.42 10.75
N GLU A 210 4.14 2.67 10.78
CA GLU A 210 4.52 1.90 11.97
C GLU A 210 5.64 2.52 12.81
N TRP A 211 6.27 3.60 12.36
CA TRP A 211 7.25 4.32 13.16
C TRP A 211 6.55 5.45 13.90
N GLY A 212 6.18 5.20 15.14
CA GLY A 212 5.50 6.17 15.98
C GLY A 212 3.97 6.03 16.03
N ASN A 213 3.33 6.75 16.95
CA ASN A 213 1.88 6.78 17.16
C ASN A 213 1.16 7.56 16.06
N SER A 214 1.10 7.00 14.87
CA SER A 214 0.37 7.59 13.75
C SER A 214 -1.14 7.46 13.97
N TRP A 215 -1.88 8.55 13.84
CA TRP A 215 -3.34 8.58 13.89
C TRP A 215 -4.00 7.66 12.85
N CYS A 216 -3.29 7.35 11.75
CA CYS A 216 -3.75 6.42 10.72
C CYS A 216 -3.94 5.00 11.25
N LEU A 217 -3.06 4.52 12.12
CA LEU A 217 -3.15 3.19 12.72
C LEU A 217 -4.38 3.07 13.62
N LEU A 218 -4.69 4.12 14.38
CA LEU A 218 -5.88 4.16 15.23
C LEU A 218 -7.17 4.09 14.41
N TRP A 219 -7.20 4.77 13.25
CA TRP A 219 -8.36 4.69 12.36
C TRP A 219 -8.44 3.35 11.64
N HIS A 220 -7.32 2.80 11.19
CA HIS A 220 -7.27 1.48 10.57
C HIS A 220 -7.82 0.40 11.54
N ALA A 221 -7.36 0.38 12.77
CA ALA A 221 -7.86 -0.53 13.80
C ALA A 221 -9.38 -0.33 14.05
N LYS A 222 -9.84 0.92 14.07
CA LYS A 222 -11.25 1.26 14.31
C LYS A 222 -12.16 0.91 13.14
N SER A 223 -11.72 1.09 11.88
CA SER A 223 -12.50 0.71 10.70
C SER A 223 -12.63 -0.81 10.56
N MET A 224 -11.60 -1.56 10.95
CA MET A 224 -11.62 -3.03 11.00
C MET A 224 -12.58 -3.55 12.07
N SER A 225 -12.73 -2.87 13.21
CA SER A 225 -13.64 -3.26 14.28
C SER A 225 -15.11 -2.92 14.01
N SER A 226 -15.38 -1.89 13.20
CA SER A 226 -16.77 -1.51 12.87
C SER A 226 -17.45 -2.41 11.85
N SER A 227 -16.67 -3.13 11.02
CA SER A 227 -17.22 -4.11 10.07
C SER A 227 -17.74 -5.39 10.71
N SER A 228 -17.44 -5.63 12.00
CA SER A 228 -17.97 -6.78 12.75
C SER A 228 -19.32 -6.52 13.43
N TYR A 229 -19.87 -5.31 13.35
CA TYR A 229 -21.13 -4.93 14.01
C TYR A 229 -22.36 -4.89 13.10
N SER A 230 -22.25 -5.22 11.83
CA SER A 230 -23.38 -5.16 10.88
C SER A 230 -24.16 -6.47 10.68
N ASP A 231 -23.83 -7.53 11.42
CA ASP A 231 -24.52 -8.84 11.29
C ASP A 231 -25.56 -9.11 12.39
N GLU A 232 -25.94 -8.10 13.18
CA GLU A 232 -27.05 -8.21 14.14
C GLU A 232 -28.16 -7.19 13.84
N SER A 233 -28.87 -7.39 12.71
CA SER A 233 -30.22 -6.83 12.52
C SER A 233 -31.03 -7.64 11.50
#